data_503c00f9c7092e4d77ff92ef641d8468
#
_entry.id   503c00f9c7092e4d77ff92ef641d8468
#
_cell.length_a   1.000
_cell.length_b   1.000
_cell.length_c   1.000
_cell.angle_alpha   90.00
_cell.angle_beta   90.00
_cell.angle_gamma   90.00
#
_symmetry.space_group_name_H-M   'P 1'
#
loop_
_entity.id
_entity.type
_entity.pdbx_description
1 polymer ?
#
loop_
_entity_poly.entity_id
_entity_poly.type
_entity_poly.pdbx_seq_one_letter_code
_entity_poly.pdbx_strand_id
1 'polypeptide(L)'
;MPTKNFLVVRDSAPGDALRGAVVAIGNFDGVHRGHRAVIGAALEKARALGRPAAALTFEPHPRAFFNPNEPLFRLTDEAGKLRLLASTGLDGAIVLTFDAALAKLTAEEFVTRILLERFRISGAVIGFNFHFGAKRGGSPDFLVAQGKQRGFTVDIVPPLTDGGRPVSSGPIRQALEAGDLDTAADLLGFPWFVSGEVIHGDKRGRELGFPTANLALDPACGLRHGIYAVRVAVGGRRYDAVASFGRRPTFDNGPVLLEVFLFDFTGDLYGKSIDVAFIGFIRDEKAFASASDLVRQMHDDSRRAREALARAGDVFPPI
;
A
#
# COMPACT_ATOMS: atom_id res chain seq x y z
N MET A 1 -18.03 9.00 14.94
CA MET A 1 -17.73 10.39 14.52
C MET A 1 -18.00 10.47 13.03
N PRO A 2 -18.57 11.58 12.48
CA PRO A 2 -18.74 11.69 11.05
C PRO A 2 -17.36 11.54 10.38
N THR A 3 -17.27 10.65 9.42
CA THR A 3 -16.06 10.44 8.61
C THR A 3 -15.76 11.77 7.90
N LYS A 4 -14.64 12.39 8.27
CA LYS A 4 -14.15 13.60 7.62
C LYS A 4 -14.02 13.30 6.12
N ASN A 5 -14.59 14.14 5.27
CA ASN A 5 -14.58 13.89 3.83
C ASN A 5 -13.15 14.04 3.31
N PHE A 6 -12.48 12.92 3.01
CA PHE A 6 -11.11 12.91 2.49
C PHE A 6 -11.13 13.30 1.01
N LEU A 7 -10.45 14.38 0.67
CA LEU A 7 -10.44 14.94 -0.68
C LEU A 7 -9.24 14.42 -1.48
N VAL A 8 -9.47 14.05 -2.73
CA VAL A 8 -8.39 13.70 -3.67
C VAL A 8 -8.35 14.71 -4.79
N VAL A 9 -7.22 15.40 -4.92
CA VAL A 9 -6.97 16.40 -5.96
C VAL A 9 -5.87 15.88 -6.88
N ARG A 10 -6.10 15.88 -8.20
CA ARG A 10 -5.11 15.47 -9.19
C ARG A 10 -4.69 16.65 -10.04
N ASP A 11 -3.38 16.91 -10.11
CA ASP A 11 -2.71 17.89 -10.98
C ASP A 11 -3.30 19.31 -11.00
N SER A 12 -4.50 19.51 -10.50
CA SER A 12 -5.19 20.80 -10.46
C SER A 12 -4.90 21.56 -9.17
N ALA A 13 -5.14 22.85 -9.17
CA ALA A 13 -5.11 23.64 -7.94
C ALA A 13 -6.14 23.07 -6.95
N PRO A 14 -5.79 22.95 -5.66
CA PRO A 14 -6.73 22.49 -4.66
C PRO A 14 -7.86 23.52 -4.53
N GLY A 15 -9.09 23.03 -4.41
CA GLY A 15 -10.21 23.87 -4.00
C GLY A 15 -9.98 24.47 -2.61
N ASP A 16 -10.90 25.29 -2.14
CA ASP A 16 -10.75 26.05 -0.86
C ASP A 16 -10.48 25.13 0.34
N ALA A 17 -10.97 23.88 0.31
CA ALA A 17 -10.81 22.92 1.39
C ALA A 17 -9.36 22.48 1.67
N LEU A 18 -8.48 22.48 0.66
CA LEU A 18 -7.05 22.14 0.83
C LEU A 18 -6.12 23.35 0.56
N ARG A 19 -6.68 24.53 0.35
CA ARG A 19 -5.89 25.73 0.12
C ARG A 19 -5.09 26.12 1.35
N GLY A 20 -3.79 26.32 1.18
CA GLY A 20 -2.89 26.65 2.29
C GLY A 20 -2.63 25.44 3.21
N ALA A 21 -2.77 24.23 2.71
CA ALA A 21 -2.49 23.03 3.49
C ALA A 21 -1.04 22.95 3.96
N VAL A 22 -0.81 22.29 5.09
CA VAL A 22 0.47 21.69 5.42
C VAL A 22 0.52 20.35 4.74
N VAL A 23 1.54 20.11 3.92
CA VAL A 23 1.64 18.89 3.12
C VAL A 23 2.75 17.96 3.64
N ALA A 24 2.40 16.71 3.90
CA ALA A 24 3.37 15.62 3.99
C ALA A 24 3.76 15.21 2.57
N ILE A 25 5.05 15.28 2.21
CA ILE A 25 5.50 14.98 0.84
C ILE A 25 6.23 13.64 0.82
N GLY A 26 5.79 12.72 -0.04
CA GLY A 26 6.41 11.41 -0.21
C GLY A 26 5.72 10.50 -1.22
N ASN A 27 6.35 9.38 -1.55
CA ASN A 27 5.75 8.37 -2.42
C ASN A 27 4.65 7.58 -1.71
N PHE A 28 4.73 7.45 -0.40
CA PHE A 28 3.79 6.76 0.48
C PHE A 28 3.44 5.33 0.05
N ASP A 29 4.37 4.64 -0.60
CA ASP A 29 4.17 3.24 -0.96
C ASP A 29 4.11 2.36 0.30
N GLY A 30 2.95 1.75 0.54
CA GLY A 30 2.62 0.98 1.74
C GLY A 30 2.21 1.80 2.96
N VAL A 31 2.29 3.12 2.95
CA VAL A 31 1.96 4.03 4.10
C VAL A 31 2.46 3.46 5.45
N HIS A 32 3.68 2.92 5.45
CA HIS A 32 4.32 2.25 6.59
C HIS A 32 4.54 3.18 7.78
N ARG A 33 4.94 2.64 8.94
CA ARG A 33 5.14 3.41 10.19
C ARG A 33 6.01 4.66 10.01
N GLY A 34 7.08 4.59 9.20
CA GLY A 34 7.90 5.76 8.87
C GLY A 34 7.14 6.85 8.10
N HIS A 35 6.30 6.48 7.14
CA HIS A 35 5.40 7.41 6.46
C HIS A 35 4.37 8.03 7.41
N ARG A 36 3.81 7.21 8.32
CA ARG A 36 2.85 7.69 9.33
C ARG A 36 3.47 8.68 10.30
N ALA A 37 4.78 8.56 10.61
CA ALA A 37 5.50 9.56 11.40
C ALA A 37 5.54 10.93 10.68
N VAL A 38 5.84 10.94 9.37
CA VAL A 38 5.82 12.17 8.56
C VAL A 38 4.42 12.77 8.48
N ILE A 39 3.41 11.93 8.29
CA ILE A 39 1.99 12.35 8.26
C ILE A 39 1.56 12.88 9.62
N GLY A 40 1.93 12.24 10.72
CA GLY A 40 1.63 12.70 12.08
C GLY A 40 2.20 14.08 12.36
N ALA A 41 3.46 14.32 11.99
CA ALA A 41 4.08 15.65 12.11
C ALA A 41 3.36 16.71 11.24
N ALA A 42 2.89 16.35 10.05
CA ALA A 42 2.11 17.25 9.20
C ALA A 42 0.74 17.61 9.84
N LEU A 43 0.07 16.63 10.44
CA LEU A 43 -1.19 16.84 11.17
C LEU A 43 -1.00 17.77 12.37
N GLU A 44 0.07 17.59 13.14
CA GLU A 44 0.40 18.44 14.29
C GLU A 44 0.71 19.87 13.84
N LYS A 45 1.55 20.02 12.80
CA LYS A 45 1.88 21.33 12.23
C LYS A 45 0.63 22.04 11.68
N ALA A 46 -0.20 21.32 10.94
CA ALA A 46 -1.43 21.86 10.37
C ALA A 46 -2.38 22.35 11.47
N ARG A 47 -2.54 21.60 12.54
CA ARG A 47 -3.33 21.98 13.71
C ARG A 47 -2.78 23.26 14.37
N ALA A 48 -1.46 23.33 14.55
CA ALA A 48 -0.80 24.51 15.15
C ALA A 48 -0.98 25.78 14.30
N LEU A 49 -1.06 25.63 12.97
CA LEU A 49 -1.24 26.75 12.04
C LEU A 49 -2.73 27.06 11.72
N GLY A 50 -3.68 26.27 12.22
CA GLY A 50 -5.09 26.35 11.83
C GLY A 50 -5.31 26.11 10.34
N ARG A 51 -4.57 25.18 9.74
CA ARG A 51 -4.60 24.87 8.32
C ARG A 51 -5.02 23.41 8.08
N PRO A 52 -5.53 23.06 6.89
CA PRO A 52 -5.75 21.67 6.53
C PRO A 52 -4.42 20.93 6.39
N ALA A 53 -4.47 19.60 6.61
CA ALA A 53 -3.34 18.70 6.41
C ALA A 53 -3.58 17.81 5.18
N ALA A 54 -2.62 17.68 4.28
CA ALA A 54 -2.74 16.82 3.11
C ALA A 54 -1.46 16.02 2.86
N ALA A 55 -1.60 14.87 2.18
CA ALA A 55 -0.46 14.21 1.57
C ALA A 55 -0.23 14.76 0.16
N LEU A 56 1.03 15.00 -0.22
CA LEU A 56 1.42 15.24 -1.61
C LEU A 56 2.20 14.01 -2.10
N THR A 57 1.67 13.32 -3.07
CA THR A 57 2.21 12.05 -3.57
C THR A 57 2.22 12.02 -5.11
N PHE A 58 2.80 10.98 -5.68
CA PHE A 58 3.10 10.87 -7.10
C PHE A 58 2.53 9.57 -7.67
N GLU A 59 1.95 9.64 -8.87
CA GLU A 59 1.52 8.50 -9.69
C GLU A 59 1.84 8.73 -11.17
N PRO A 60 2.44 7.76 -11.87
CA PRO A 60 3.01 6.52 -11.34
C PRO A 60 4.15 6.77 -10.35
N HIS A 61 4.55 5.74 -9.62
CA HIS A 61 5.68 5.83 -8.68
C HIS A 61 6.95 6.29 -9.42
N PRO A 62 7.71 7.31 -8.93
CA PRO A 62 8.86 7.87 -9.64
C PRO A 62 9.89 6.83 -10.08
N ARG A 63 10.15 5.79 -9.27
CA ARG A 63 11.08 4.72 -9.66
C ARG A 63 10.59 3.94 -10.89
N ALA A 64 9.29 3.70 -11.01
CA ALA A 64 8.74 3.03 -12.18
C ALA A 64 8.85 3.88 -13.44
N PHE A 65 8.73 5.20 -13.32
CA PHE A 65 8.94 6.14 -14.43
C PHE A 65 10.39 6.16 -14.91
N PHE A 66 11.38 6.20 -13.99
CA PHE A 66 12.78 6.24 -14.35
C PHE A 66 13.35 4.89 -14.79
N ASN A 67 12.80 3.79 -14.30
CA ASN A 67 13.25 2.43 -14.60
C ASN A 67 12.10 1.57 -15.16
N PRO A 68 11.58 1.88 -16.35
CA PRO A 68 10.40 1.21 -16.91
C PRO A 68 10.64 -0.28 -17.22
N ASN A 69 11.89 -0.68 -17.38
CA ASN A 69 12.29 -2.07 -17.63
C ASN A 69 12.58 -2.88 -16.34
N GLU A 70 12.53 -2.24 -15.18
CA GLU A 70 12.70 -2.89 -13.89
C GLU A 70 11.36 -2.88 -13.14
N PRO A 71 10.60 -3.98 -13.17
CA PRO A 71 9.31 -4.05 -12.46
C PRO A 71 9.48 -3.69 -10.98
N LEU A 72 8.65 -2.79 -10.49
CA LEU A 72 8.66 -2.39 -9.09
C LEU A 72 7.54 -3.12 -8.34
N PHE A 73 7.90 -4.00 -7.42
CA PHE A 73 6.93 -4.52 -6.46
C PHE A 73 6.38 -3.37 -5.60
N ARG A 74 5.21 -2.87 -5.93
CA ARG A 74 4.50 -1.84 -5.15
C ARG A 74 3.83 -2.50 -3.95
N LEU A 75 4.01 -1.90 -2.77
CA LEU A 75 3.37 -2.38 -1.54
C LEU A 75 1.86 -2.09 -1.55
N THR A 76 1.46 -1.03 -2.22
CA THR A 76 0.06 -0.68 -2.46
C THR A 76 -0.13 -0.16 -3.88
N ASP A 77 -1.26 -0.49 -4.50
CA ASP A 77 -1.76 0.25 -5.63
C ASP A 77 -2.20 1.67 -5.22
N GLU A 78 -2.61 2.46 -6.17
CA GLU A 78 -3.04 3.83 -5.89
C GLU A 78 -4.29 3.89 -5.01
N ALA A 79 -5.28 3.04 -5.29
CA ALA A 79 -6.54 3.02 -4.54
C ALA A 79 -6.31 2.64 -3.08
N GLY A 80 -5.52 1.58 -2.81
CA GLY A 80 -5.12 1.16 -1.48
C GLY A 80 -4.31 2.21 -0.75
N LYS A 81 -3.36 2.87 -1.45
CA LYS A 81 -2.59 3.99 -0.90
C LYS A 81 -3.50 5.15 -0.45
N LEU A 82 -4.46 5.56 -1.27
CA LEU A 82 -5.38 6.64 -0.94
C LEU A 82 -6.29 6.29 0.25
N ARG A 83 -6.77 5.04 0.34
CA ARG A 83 -7.55 4.56 1.50
C ARG A 83 -6.71 4.58 2.78
N LEU A 84 -5.46 4.12 2.72
CA LEU A 84 -4.55 4.19 3.87
C LEU A 84 -4.23 5.63 4.28
N LEU A 85 -4.04 6.55 3.33
CA LEU A 85 -3.86 7.97 3.64
C LEU A 85 -5.12 8.56 4.29
N ALA A 86 -6.30 8.23 3.80
CA ALA A 86 -7.57 8.65 4.39
C ALA A 86 -7.71 8.21 5.86
N SER A 87 -7.25 6.99 6.17
CA SER A 87 -7.30 6.46 7.54
C SER A 87 -6.39 7.16 8.54
N THR A 88 -5.45 7.98 8.08
CA THR A 88 -4.51 8.70 8.96
C THR A 88 -5.07 9.99 9.58
N GLY A 89 -6.25 10.43 9.15
CA GLY A 89 -6.87 11.66 9.62
C GLY A 89 -6.50 12.91 8.80
N LEU A 90 -5.78 12.76 7.69
CA LEU A 90 -5.56 13.83 6.73
C LEU A 90 -6.88 14.36 6.14
N ASP A 91 -6.92 15.63 5.74
CA ASP A 91 -8.06 16.23 5.04
C ASP A 91 -8.11 15.83 3.56
N GLY A 92 -6.98 15.40 2.99
CA GLY A 92 -6.94 14.94 1.62
C GLY A 92 -5.56 14.54 1.13
N ALA A 93 -5.51 14.17 -0.16
CA ALA A 93 -4.30 13.89 -0.90
C ALA A 93 -4.24 14.72 -2.19
N ILE A 94 -3.06 15.21 -2.48
CA ILE A 94 -2.68 15.83 -3.75
C ILE A 94 -1.86 14.80 -4.50
N VAL A 95 -2.38 14.28 -5.60
CA VAL A 95 -1.72 13.30 -6.45
C VAL A 95 -1.17 14.00 -7.68
N LEU A 96 0.13 14.04 -7.83
CA LEU A 96 0.80 14.57 -9.00
C LEU A 96 1.10 13.47 -10.00
N THR A 97 0.73 13.69 -11.25
CA THR A 97 1.17 12.83 -12.35
C THR A 97 2.68 12.95 -12.51
N PHE A 98 3.40 11.84 -12.27
CA PHE A 98 4.85 11.82 -12.44
C PHE A 98 5.20 11.50 -13.88
N ASP A 99 5.36 12.54 -14.67
CA ASP A 99 5.66 12.51 -16.10
C ASP A 99 7.01 13.17 -16.43
N ALA A 100 7.33 13.21 -17.71
CA ALA A 100 8.55 13.85 -18.20
C ALA A 100 8.59 15.36 -17.93
N ALA A 101 7.45 16.04 -17.82
CA ALA A 101 7.39 17.46 -17.51
C ALA A 101 7.74 17.69 -16.04
N LEU A 102 7.12 16.95 -15.13
CA LEU A 102 7.42 17.04 -13.68
C LEU A 102 8.87 16.60 -13.40
N ALA A 103 9.36 15.53 -14.04
CA ALA A 103 10.71 15.01 -13.84
C ALA A 103 11.83 16.00 -14.29
N LYS A 104 11.53 16.93 -15.19
CA LYS A 104 12.47 17.96 -15.67
C LYS A 104 12.52 19.19 -14.79
N LEU A 105 11.56 19.42 -13.91
CA LEU A 105 11.56 20.60 -13.04
C LEU A 105 12.80 20.57 -12.13
N THR A 106 13.52 21.70 -12.09
CA THR A 106 14.55 21.88 -11.06
C THR A 106 13.92 21.89 -9.67
N ALA A 107 14.74 21.75 -8.64
CA ALA A 107 14.26 21.84 -7.25
C ALA A 107 13.58 23.20 -6.98
N GLU A 108 14.15 24.29 -7.50
CA GLU A 108 13.57 25.63 -7.35
C GLU A 108 12.23 25.76 -8.10
N GLU A 109 12.14 25.25 -9.32
CA GLU A 109 10.88 25.28 -10.09
C GLU A 109 9.80 24.42 -9.43
N PHE A 110 10.16 23.26 -8.85
CA PHE A 110 9.22 22.45 -8.07
C PHE A 110 8.66 23.24 -6.88
N VAL A 111 9.51 23.93 -6.11
CA VAL A 111 9.06 24.78 -5.00
C VAL A 111 8.16 25.90 -5.51
N THR A 112 8.60 26.64 -6.53
CA THR A 112 7.89 27.82 -7.00
C THR A 112 6.58 27.47 -7.69
N ARG A 113 6.64 26.64 -8.76
CA ARG A 113 5.48 26.37 -9.62
C ARG A 113 4.50 25.38 -9.00
N ILE A 114 5.02 24.37 -8.26
CA ILE A 114 4.17 23.31 -7.71
C ILE A 114 3.72 23.69 -6.30
N LEU A 115 4.65 23.85 -5.36
CA LEU A 115 4.28 24.04 -3.96
C LEU A 115 3.60 25.39 -3.71
N LEU A 116 4.12 26.48 -4.28
CA LEU A 116 3.65 27.83 -3.99
C LEU A 116 2.60 28.34 -4.96
N GLU A 117 2.84 28.31 -6.27
CA GLU A 117 1.90 28.87 -7.25
C GLU A 117 0.65 28.01 -7.40
N ARG A 118 0.84 26.67 -7.60
CA ARG A 118 -0.27 25.74 -7.83
C ARG A 118 -1.02 25.38 -6.55
N PHE A 119 -0.30 24.93 -5.50
CA PHE A 119 -0.94 24.42 -4.29
C PHE A 119 -0.98 25.40 -3.13
N ARG A 120 -0.20 26.49 -3.18
CA ARG A 120 -0.18 27.57 -2.17
C ARG A 120 -0.06 27.02 -0.76
N ILE A 121 0.87 26.07 -0.56
CA ILE A 121 1.08 25.43 0.74
C ILE A 121 1.49 26.44 1.81
N SER A 122 1.11 26.21 3.07
CA SER A 122 1.61 26.98 4.22
C SER A 122 2.76 26.28 4.94
N GLY A 123 2.96 24.98 4.67
CA GLY A 123 4.05 24.20 5.24
C GLY A 123 4.27 22.88 4.49
N ALA A 124 5.48 22.35 4.60
CA ALA A 124 5.88 21.06 4.11
C ALA A 124 6.50 20.22 5.22
N VAL A 125 6.16 18.96 5.30
CA VAL A 125 6.79 17.99 6.20
C VAL A 125 7.34 16.84 5.36
N ILE A 126 8.62 16.55 5.53
CA ILE A 126 9.35 15.58 4.72
C ILE A 126 10.18 14.64 5.59
N GLY A 127 10.49 13.46 5.06
CA GLY A 127 11.47 12.57 5.69
C GLY A 127 12.91 13.08 5.49
N PHE A 128 13.80 12.67 6.36
CA PHE A 128 15.23 13.04 6.36
C PHE A 128 15.98 12.75 5.05
N ASN A 129 15.50 11.79 4.27
CA ASN A 129 16.12 11.32 3.02
C ASN A 129 15.34 11.77 1.77
N PHE A 130 14.44 12.73 1.90
CA PHE A 130 13.64 13.23 0.79
C PHE A 130 14.52 14.03 -0.18
N HIS A 131 14.53 13.61 -1.44
CA HIS A 131 15.18 14.34 -2.53
C HIS A 131 14.19 14.53 -3.67
N PHE A 132 14.27 15.68 -4.32
CA PHE A 132 13.32 16.06 -5.38
C PHE A 132 13.98 16.92 -6.45
N GLY A 133 13.21 17.23 -7.50
CA GLY A 133 13.68 17.98 -8.66
C GLY A 133 14.64 17.19 -9.55
N ALA A 134 14.90 17.72 -10.74
CA ALA A 134 15.78 17.11 -11.74
C ALA A 134 17.15 16.75 -11.12
N LYS A 135 17.62 15.53 -11.44
CA LYS A 135 18.89 14.98 -10.91
C LYS A 135 18.99 15.00 -9.38
N ARG A 136 17.84 14.95 -8.67
CA ARG A 136 17.80 15.02 -7.19
C ARG A 136 18.47 16.28 -6.62
N GLY A 137 18.38 17.43 -7.33
CA GLY A 137 19.03 18.67 -6.94
C GLY A 137 18.44 19.32 -5.69
N GLY A 138 17.26 18.94 -5.25
CA GLY A 138 16.64 19.39 -4.00
C GLY A 138 16.90 18.40 -2.86
N SER A 139 17.39 18.91 -1.73
CA SER A 139 17.61 18.21 -0.47
C SER A 139 16.65 18.72 0.61
N PRO A 140 16.55 18.05 1.77
CA PRO A 140 15.82 18.59 2.92
C PRO A 140 16.29 19.99 3.30
N ASP A 141 17.59 20.23 3.39
CA ASP A 141 18.17 21.54 3.74
C ASP A 141 17.85 22.61 2.70
N PHE A 142 17.88 22.25 1.40
CA PHE A 142 17.44 23.15 0.34
C PHE A 142 15.98 23.57 0.55
N LEU A 143 15.08 22.63 0.87
CA LEU A 143 13.67 22.96 1.09
C LEU A 143 13.48 23.84 2.31
N VAL A 144 14.24 23.63 3.40
CA VAL A 144 14.25 24.48 4.59
C VAL A 144 14.68 25.91 4.23
N ALA A 145 15.76 26.07 3.44
CA ALA A 145 16.22 27.36 2.99
C ALA A 145 15.15 28.10 2.16
N GLN A 146 14.51 27.37 1.22
CA GLN A 146 13.41 27.92 0.42
C GLN A 146 12.20 28.30 1.27
N GLY A 147 11.86 27.51 2.31
CA GLY A 147 10.79 27.82 3.24
C GLY A 147 11.03 29.13 3.96
N LYS A 148 12.24 29.34 4.52
CA LYS A 148 12.64 30.58 5.17
C LYS A 148 12.56 31.79 4.25
N GLN A 149 13.05 31.63 3.01
CA GLN A 149 13.08 32.71 2.02
C GLN A 149 11.69 33.09 1.51
N ARG A 150 10.80 32.11 1.36
CA ARG A 150 9.51 32.27 0.68
C ARG A 150 8.30 32.28 1.61
N GLY A 151 8.50 32.13 2.92
CA GLY A 151 7.46 32.30 3.94
C GLY A 151 6.56 31.08 4.17
N PHE A 152 7.07 29.85 3.99
CA PHE A 152 6.38 28.64 4.40
C PHE A 152 7.22 27.78 5.36
N THR A 153 6.57 27.02 6.22
CA THR A 153 7.29 26.19 7.21
C THR A 153 7.79 24.90 6.60
N VAL A 154 8.95 24.42 7.06
CA VAL A 154 9.47 23.10 6.65
C VAL A 154 9.95 22.35 7.88
N ASP A 155 9.41 21.15 8.09
CA ASP A 155 9.82 20.24 9.15
C ASP A 155 10.42 18.96 8.54
N ILE A 156 11.57 18.52 9.08
CA ILE A 156 12.24 17.29 8.66
C ILE A 156 12.03 16.25 9.76
N VAL A 157 11.44 15.12 9.39
CA VAL A 157 11.22 14.00 10.32
C VAL A 157 12.42 13.07 10.25
N PRO A 158 13.06 12.76 11.39
CA PRO A 158 14.18 11.82 11.44
C PRO A 158 13.73 10.39 11.08
N PRO A 159 14.67 9.47 10.77
CA PRO A 159 14.32 8.10 10.47
C PRO A 159 13.65 7.45 11.69
N LEU A 160 12.48 6.84 11.46
CA LEU A 160 11.92 5.89 12.41
C LEU A 160 12.72 4.60 12.32
N THR A 161 13.26 4.12 13.42
CA THR A 161 14.02 2.87 13.48
C THR A 161 13.27 1.82 14.29
N ASP A 162 13.39 0.57 13.87
CA ASP A 162 12.92 -0.60 14.61
C ASP A 162 14.10 -1.58 14.74
N GLY A 163 14.47 -1.96 15.98
CA GLY A 163 15.66 -2.76 16.22
C GLY A 163 16.95 -2.15 15.62
N GLY A 164 17.06 -0.82 15.53
CA GLY A 164 18.21 -0.11 14.93
C GLY A 164 18.20 -0.04 13.40
N ARG A 165 17.18 -0.58 12.72
CA ARG A 165 17.04 -0.52 11.26
C ARG A 165 15.98 0.51 10.86
N PRO A 166 16.21 1.32 9.80
CA PRO A 166 15.22 2.27 9.33
C PRO A 166 13.96 1.57 8.79
N VAL A 167 12.79 2.04 9.21
CA VAL A 167 11.49 1.59 8.66
C VAL A 167 11.30 2.23 7.27
N SER A 168 11.33 1.40 6.22
CA SER A 168 11.16 1.85 4.84
C SER A 168 10.56 0.76 3.95
N SER A 169 10.11 1.12 2.73
CA SER A 169 9.47 0.17 1.80
C SER A 169 10.40 -0.96 1.32
N GLY A 170 11.72 -0.77 1.33
CA GLY A 170 12.69 -1.81 0.92
C GLY A 170 12.66 -3.05 1.80
N PRO A 171 12.93 -2.94 3.10
CA PRO A 171 12.83 -4.05 4.05
C PRO A 171 11.46 -4.74 4.06
N ILE A 172 10.37 -3.99 3.86
CA ILE A 172 9.02 -4.57 3.79
C ILE A 172 8.89 -5.48 2.56
N ARG A 173 9.37 -5.04 1.39
CA ARG A 173 9.39 -5.89 0.19
C ARG A 173 10.21 -7.16 0.41
N GLN A 174 11.41 -7.03 0.99
CA GLN A 174 12.27 -8.18 1.31
C GLN A 174 11.57 -9.17 2.25
N ALA A 175 10.86 -8.69 3.27
CA ALA A 175 10.09 -9.54 4.17
C ALA A 175 8.97 -10.29 3.43
N LEU A 176 8.20 -9.60 2.57
CA LEU A 176 7.15 -10.23 1.75
C LEU A 176 7.71 -11.25 0.73
N GLU A 177 8.83 -10.94 0.10
CA GLU A 177 9.57 -11.84 -0.80
C GLU A 177 10.10 -13.08 -0.08
N ALA A 178 10.43 -12.96 1.20
CA ALA A 178 10.83 -14.07 2.06
C ALA A 178 9.64 -14.85 2.66
N GLY A 179 8.41 -14.31 2.58
CA GLY A 179 7.23 -14.87 3.26
C GLY A 179 7.17 -14.54 4.77
N ASP A 180 7.99 -13.60 5.23
CA ASP A 180 8.02 -13.12 6.61
C ASP A 180 6.95 -12.02 6.81
N LEU A 181 5.71 -12.46 7.00
CA LEU A 181 4.57 -11.56 7.16
C LEU A 181 4.59 -10.81 8.49
N ASP A 182 5.18 -11.39 9.53
CA ASP A 182 5.26 -10.77 10.85
C ASP A 182 6.16 -9.53 10.77
N THR A 183 7.37 -9.65 10.22
CA THR A 183 8.26 -8.50 9.99
C THR A 183 7.61 -7.46 9.06
N ALA A 184 6.93 -7.90 8.00
CA ALA A 184 6.24 -6.97 7.11
C ALA A 184 5.12 -6.19 7.84
N ALA A 185 4.31 -6.88 8.65
CA ALA A 185 3.23 -6.28 9.43
C ALA A 185 3.77 -5.32 10.51
N ASP A 186 4.86 -5.68 11.19
CA ASP A 186 5.51 -4.82 12.19
C ASP A 186 6.01 -3.51 11.56
N LEU A 187 6.67 -3.58 10.41
CA LEU A 187 7.18 -2.40 9.71
C LEU A 187 6.06 -1.54 9.11
N LEU A 188 4.98 -2.16 8.62
CA LEU A 188 3.79 -1.46 8.13
C LEU A 188 2.96 -0.87 9.27
N GLY A 189 2.86 -1.58 10.40
CA GLY A 189 1.93 -1.31 11.50
C GLY A 189 0.55 -1.94 11.31
N PHE A 190 0.40 -2.80 10.32
CA PHE A 190 -0.81 -3.59 10.00
C PHE A 190 -0.47 -4.72 9.01
N PRO A 191 -1.30 -5.77 8.90
CA PRO A 191 -1.09 -6.84 7.93
C PRO A 191 -1.07 -6.30 6.49
N TRP A 192 -0.06 -6.71 5.71
CA TRP A 192 -0.03 -6.35 4.28
C TRP A 192 -1.26 -6.89 3.56
N PHE A 193 -1.79 -6.15 2.60
CA PHE A 193 -2.99 -6.51 1.88
C PHE A 193 -2.91 -6.15 0.40
N VAL A 194 -3.76 -6.80 -0.37
CA VAL A 194 -4.05 -6.48 -1.77
C VAL A 194 -5.55 -6.29 -1.95
N SER A 195 -5.90 -5.50 -2.95
CA SER A 195 -7.30 -5.29 -3.36
C SER A 195 -7.46 -5.69 -4.81
N GLY A 196 -8.58 -6.27 -5.17
CA GLY A 196 -8.84 -6.63 -6.56
C GLY A 196 -10.29 -7.05 -6.80
N GLU A 197 -10.67 -7.02 -8.05
CA GLU A 197 -11.94 -7.57 -8.51
C GLU A 197 -11.83 -9.09 -8.66
N VAL A 198 -12.84 -9.80 -8.19
CA VAL A 198 -12.91 -11.26 -8.33
C VAL A 198 -13.23 -11.62 -9.78
N ILE A 199 -12.29 -12.27 -10.42
CA ILE A 199 -12.39 -12.74 -11.81
C ILE A 199 -12.81 -14.24 -11.89
N HIS A 200 -13.30 -14.64 -13.05
CA HIS A 200 -13.56 -16.05 -13.31
C HIS A 200 -12.25 -16.84 -13.42
N GLY A 201 -12.18 -17.97 -12.71
CA GLY A 201 -11.13 -18.98 -12.88
C GLY A 201 -11.71 -20.26 -13.51
N ASP A 202 -10.92 -21.33 -13.50
CA ASP A 202 -11.27 -22.64 -14.13
C ASP A 202 -12.37 -23.42 -13.37
N LYS A 203 -12.84 -22.90 -12.23
CA LYS A 203 -13.89 -23.51 -11.37
C LYS A 203 -13.55 -24.90 -10.81
N ARG A 204 -12.33 -25.41 -11.01
CA ARG A 204 -11.87 -26.74 -10.54
C ARG A 204 -11.98 -26.89 -9.01
N GLY A 205 -11.67 -25.84 -8.25
CA GLY A 205 -11.82 -25.83 -6.79
C GLY A 205 -13.25 -26.11 -6.35
N ARG A 206 -14.26 -25.61 -7.08
CA ARG A 206 -15.67 -25.86 -6.77
C ARG A 206 -16.03 -27.36 -6.87
N GLU A 207 -15.50 -28.08 -7.87
CA GLU A 207 -15.72 -29.52 -8.04
C GLU A 207 -15.07 -30.33 -6.91
N LEU A 208 -13.99 -29.81 -6.33
CA LEU A 208 -13.27 -30.40 -5.20
C LEU A 208 -13.83 -29.99 -3.83
N GLY A 209 -14.89 -29.17 -3.77
CA GLY A 209 -15.48 -28.68 -2.52
C GLY A 209 -14.83 -27.42 -1.96
N PHE A 210 -13.90 -26.78 -2.70
CA PHE A 210 -13.19 -25.55 -2.31
C PHE A 210 -13.40 -24.45 -3.35
N PRO A 211 -14.59 -23.83 -3.41
CA PRO A 211 -14.82 -22.71 -4.34
C PRO A 211 -13.92 -21.51 -3.99
N THR A 212 -13.03 -21.13 -4.91
CA THR A 212 -12.09 -20.03 -4.74
C THR A 212 -12.51 -18.77 -5.49
N ALA A 213 -12.28 -17.61 -4.89
CA ALA A 213 -12.25 -16.32 -5.56
C ALA A 213 -10.85 -16.10 -6.15
N ASN A 214 -10.78 -15.70 -7.42
CA ASN A 214 -9.52 -15.49 -8.13
C ASN A 214 -9.28 -14.00 -8.31
N LEU A 215 -8.06 -13.55 -7.98
CA LEU A 215 -7.59 -12.19 -8.23
C LEU A 215 -6.32 -12.23 -9.07
N ALA A 216 -6.26 -11.37 -10.09
CA ALA A 216 -5.04 -11.08 -10.80
C ALA A 216 -4.31 -9.96 -10.04
N LEU A 217 -3.07 -10.22 -9.62
CA LEU A 217 -2.22 -9.21 -9.00
C LEU A 217 -1.29 -8.59 -10.04
N ASP A 218 -0.67 -7.47 -9.69
CA ASP A 218 0.38 -6.87 -10.50
C ASP A 218 1.46 -7.93 -10.81
N PRO A 219 1.86 -8.12 -12.07
CA PRO A 219 2.94 -9.05 -12.43
C PRO A 219 4.27 -8.81 -11.70
N ALA A 220 4.49 -7.59 -11.21
CA ALA A 220 5.64 -7.23 -10.39
C ALA A 220 5.47 -7.57 -8.90
N CYS A 221 4.35 -8.17 -8.49
CA CYS A 221 4.14 -8.59 -7.11
C CYS A 221 5.19 -9.64 -6.71
N GLY A 222 6.08 -9.27 -5.80
CA GLY A 222 7.17 -10.11 -5.30
C GLY A 222 6.82 -10.92 -4.06
N LEU A 223 5.54 -11.06 -3.70
CA LEU A 223 5.15 -11.93 -2.58
C LEU A 223 5.66 -13.35 -2.84
N ARG A 224 6.24 -14.01 -1.83
CA ARG A 224 6.65 -15.42 -1.94
C ARG A 224 5.49 -16.29 -2.38
N HIS A 225 5.69 -17.18 -3.35
CA HIS A 225 4.68 -18.15 -3.74
C HIS A 225 4.40 -19.13 -2.60
N GLY A 226 3.14 -19.45 -2.37
CA GLY A 226 2.75 -20.40 -1.32
C GLY A 226 1.32 -20.26 -0.85
N ILE A 227 1.05 -20.90 0.29
CA ILE A 227 -0.27 -20.95 0.92
C ILE A 227 -0.26 -20.07 2.15
N TYR A 228 -1.33 -19.28 2.32
CA TYR A 228 -1.44 -18.23 3.33
C TYR A 228 -2.73 -18.32 4.12
N ALA A 229 -2.64 -18.06 5.41
CA ALA A 229 -3.79 -17.65 6.21
C ALA A 229 -4.09 -16.18 5.91
N VAL A 230 -5.29 -15.88 5.44
CA VAL A 230 -5.69 -14.52 5.04
C VAL A 230 -7.04 -14.15 5.63
N ARG A 231 -7.29 -12.85 5.72
CA ARG A 231 -8.58 -12.31 6.09
C ARG A 231 -9.13 -11.46 4.94
N VAL A 232 -10.37 -11.68 4.57
CA VAL A 232 -11.00 -11.06 3.41
C VAL A 232 -12.08 -10.08 3.87
N ALA A 233 -12.05 -8.85 3.35
CA ALA A 233 -13.18 -7.92 3.50
C ALA A 233 -13.95 -7.83 2.18
N VAL A 234 -15.27 -7.97 2.28
CA VAL A 234 -16.20 -7.83 1.16
C VAL A 234 -17.58 -7.41 1.66
N GLY A 235 -18.19 -6.41 1.01
CA GLY A 235 -19.53 -5.94 1.37
C GLY A 235 -19.67 -5.48 2.82
N GLY A 236 -18.61 -4.89 3.41
CA GLY A 236 -18.58 -4.43 4.79
C GLY A 236 -18.45 -5.54 5.85
N ARG A 237 -18.22 -6.77 5.44
CA ARG A 237 -17.99 -7.93 6.34
C ARG A 237 -16.59 -8.50 6.14
N ARG A 238 -16.06 -9.12 7.21
CA ARG A 238 -14.79 -9.83 7.19
C ARG A 238 -15.00 -11.33 7.29
N TYR A 239 -14.18 -12.09 6.59
CA TYR A 239 -14.18 -13.55 6.56
C TYR A 239 -12.75 -14.06 6.72
N ASP A 240 -12.57 -15.07 7.53
CA ASP A 240 -11.35 -15.85 7.57
C ASP A 240 -11.25 -16.70 6.30
N ALA A 241 -10.04 -16.88 5.79
CA ALA A 241 -9.82 -17.57 4.54
C ALA A 241 -8.42 -18.22 4.48
N VAL A 242 -8.25 -19.12 3.53
CA VAL A 242 -6.95 -19.62 3.09
C VAL A 242 -6.74 -19.20 1.64
N ALA A 243 -5.54 -18.78 1.30
CA ALA A 243 -5.20 -18.36 -0.05
C ALA A 243 -3.98 -19.09 -0.60
N SER A 244 -4.00 -19.37 -1.90
CA SER A 244 -2.83 -19.79 -2.68
C SER A 244 -2.40 -18.62 -3.55
N PHE A 245 -1.13 -18.24 -3.47
CA PHE A 245 -0.51 -17.27 -4.37
C PHE A 245 0.60 -17.96 -5.14
N GLY A 246 0.50 -18.00 -6.47
CA GLY A 246 1.50 -18.59 -7.31
C GLY A 246 0.97 -19.14 -8.63
N ARG A 247 1.73 -20.08 -9.22
CA ARG A 247 1.34 -20.85 -10.40
C ARG A 247 0.72 -22.16 -9.95
N ARG A 248 -0.05 -22.80 -10.80
CA ARG A 248 -0.72 -24.05 -10.48
C ARG A 248 0.14 -25.26 -10.90
N PRO A 249 1.17 -25.68 -10.15
CA PRO A 249 2.12 -26.68 -10.59
C PRO A 249 1.50 -28.07 -10.83
N THR A 250 0.33 -28.34 -10.22
CA THR A 250 -0.39 -29.62 -10.39
C THR A 250 -1.14 -29.72 -11.71
N PHE A 251 -1.45 -28.59 -12.36
CA PHE A 251 -2.32 -28.59 -13.55
C PHE A 251 -1.63 -28.12 -14.82
N ASP A 252 -1.32 -26.84 -14.93
CA ASP A 252 -0.92 -26.24 -16.20
C ASP A 252 0.21 -25.22 -16.11
N ASN A 253 0.71 -24.95 -14.91
CA ASN A 253 1.72 -23.91 -14.64
C ASN A 253 1.34 -22.54 -15.24
N GLY A 254 0.04 -22.20 -15.20
CA GLY A 254 -0.56 -20.98 -15.77
C GLY A 254 -0.03 -19.66 -15.19
N PRO A 255 -0.72 -18.53 -15.42
CA PRO A 255 -0.32 -17.24 -14.85
C PRO A 255 -0.36 -17.27 -13.32
N VAL A 256 0.44 -16.40 -12.70
CA VAL A 256 0.41 -16.22 -11.24
C VAL A 256 -0.94 -15.62 -10.84
N LEU A 257 -1.64 -16.29 -9.95
CA LEU A 257 -2.94 -15.84 -9.42
C LEU A 257 -2.95 -15.91 -7.91
N LEU A 258 -3.83 -15.10 -7.31
CA LEU A 258 -4.22 -15.23 -5.92
C LEU A 258 -5.60 -15.92 -5.88
N GLU A 259 -5.63 -17.15 -5.40
CA GLU A 259 -6.86 -17.96 -5.26
C GLU A 259 -7.24 -18.01 -3.78
N VAL A 260 -8.42 -17.50 -3.42
CA VAL A 260 -8.85 -17.32 -2.03
C VAL A 260 -10.09 -18.15 -1.75
N PHE A 261 -10.00 -19.09 -0.82
CA PHE A 261 -11.12 -19.86 -0.30
C PHE A 261 -11.61 -19.24 1.02
N LEU A 262 -12.76 -18.56 0.99
CA LEU A 262 -13.38 -17.96 2.16
C LEU A 262 -14.07 -19.04 2.99
N PHE A 263 -13.78 -19.08 4.28
CA PHE A 263 -14.44 -19.97 5.20
C PHE A 263 -15.85 -19.47 5.53
N ASP A 264 -16.77 -20.42 5.63
CA ASP A 264 -18.15 -20.15 6.07
C ASP A 264 -18.87 -19.05 5.25
N PHE A 265 -18.46 -18.87 4.00
CA PHE A 265 -19.05 -17.92 3.06
C PHE A 265 -20.01 -18.64 2.10
N THR A 266 -21.16 -18.06 1.91
CA THR A 266 -22.14 -18.47 0.89
C THR A 266 -22.52 -17.27 0.05
N GLY A 267 -22.45 -17.39 -1.26
CA GLY A 267 -22.82 -16.30 -2.18
C GLY A 267 -21.93 -16.24 -3.41
N ASP A 268 -22.17 -15.24 -4.24
CA ASP A 268 -21.40 -14.94 -5.44
C ASP A 268 -20.47 -13.76 -5.19
N LEU A 269 -19.20 -13.92 -5.57
CA LEU A 269 -18.16 -12.89 -5.45
C LEU A 269 -17.71 -12.33 -6.81
N TYR A 270 -18.12 -12.91 -7.93
CA TYR A 270 -17.67 -12.46 -9.25
C TYR A 270 -18.00 -10.98 -9.49
N GLY A 271 -17.04 -10.24 -10.01
CA GLY A 271 -17.14 -8.80 -10.25
C GLY A 271 -17.16 -7.92 -8.99
N LYS A 272 -17.09 -8.52 -7.79
CA LYS A 272 -16.96 -7.75 -6.55
C LYS A 272 -15.50 -7.45 -6.25
N SER A 273 -15.24 -6.24 -5.77
CA SER A 273 -13.95 -5.89 -5.21
C SER A 273 -13.82 -6.44 -3.80
N ILE A 274 -12.71 -7.10 -3.51
CA ILE A 274 -12.38 -7.63 -2.19
C ILE A 274 -11.00 -7.16 -1.75
N ASP A 275 -10.82 -7.03 -0.43
CA ASP A 275 -9.51 -6.78 0.19
C ASP A 275 -9.05 -8.07 0.85
N VAL A 276 -7.82 -8.48 0.57
CA VAL A 276 -7.21 -9.70 1.12
C VAL A 276 -6.00 -9.32 1.95
N ALA A 277 -6.11 -9.43 3.27
CA ALA A 277 -5.03 -9.18 4.22
C ALA A 277 -4.29 -10.48 4.54
N PHE A 278 -2.96 -10.47 4.41
CA PHE A 278 -2.09 -11.63 4.64
C PHE A 278 -1.67 -11.68 6.10
N ILE A 279 -2.05 -12.76 6.79
CA ILE A 279 -1.86 -12.90 8.24
C ILE A 279 -0.74 -13.88 8.58
N GLY A 280 -0.59 -14.97 7.83
CA GLY A 280 0.45 -15.96 8.10
C GLY A 280 0.80 -16.80 6.89
N PHE A 281 2.09 -17.11 6.72
CA PHE A 281 2.57 -18.05 5.72
C PHE A 281 2.40 -19.49 6.25
N ILE A 282 1.76 -20.36 5.46
CA ILE A 282 1.48 -21.76 5.86
C ILE A 282 2.54 -22.70 5.32
N ARG A 283 2.83 -22.63 4.02
CA ARG A 283 3.81 -23.48 3.32
C ARG A 283 4.07 -22.99 1.89
N ASP A 284 5.13 -23.50 1.30
CA ASP A 284 5.39 -23.36 -0.15
C ASP A 284 4.38 -24.12 -1.01
N GLU A 285 4.31 -23.77 -2.30
CA GLU A 285 3.57 -24.55 -3.30
C GLU A 285 4.09 -25.99 -3.38
N LYS A 286 3.22 -26.91 -3.73
CA LYS A 286 3.54 -28.33 -3.85
C LYS A 286 2.71 -28.95 -4.97
N ALA A 287 3.36 -29.77 -5.80
CA ALA A 287 2.67 -30.62 -6.76
C ALA A 287 2.15 -31.89 -6.08
N PHE A 288 1.01 -32.41 -6.55
CA PHE A 288 0.35 -33.59 -6.02
C PHE A 288 0.20 -34.64 -7.08
N ALA A 289 0.40 -35.90 -6.71
CA ALA A 289 0.30 -37.07 -7.63
C ALA A 289 -1.17 -37.40 -7.93
N SER A 290 -2.11 -37.04 -7.06
CA SER A 290 -3.54 -37.31 -7.23
C SER A 290 -4.41 -36.17 -6.73
N ALA A 291 -5.65 -36.10 -7.26
CA ALA A 291 -6.65 -35.14 -6.74
C ALA A 291 -7.00 -35.41 -5.27
N SER A 292 -7.00 -36.66 -4.82
CA SER A 292 -7.26 -37.04 -3.43
C SER A 292 -6.16 -36.54 -2.48
N ASP A 293 -4.89 -36.52 -2.91
CA ASP A 293 -3.78 -35.99 -2.15
C ASP A 293 -3.89 -34.46 -2.03
N LEU A 294 -4.25 -33.78 -3.13
CA LEU A 294 -4.52 -32.35 -3.15
C LEU A 294 -5.63 -32.00 -2.18
N VAL A 295 -6.78 -32.67 -2.22
CA VAL A 295 -7.92 -32.40 -1.33
C VAL A 295 -7.55 -32.60 0.15
N ARG A 296 -6.81 -33.66 0.48
CA ARG A 296 -6.31 -33.87 1.86
C ARG A 296 -5.45 -32.71 2.32
N GLN A 297 -4.55 -32.23 1.45
CA GLN A 297 -3.69 -31.09 1.79
C GLN A 297 -4.49 -29.81 1.93
N MET A 298 -5.50 -29.55 1.09
CA MET A 298 -6.36 -28.38 1.21
C MET A 298 -7.14 -28.34 2.53
N HIS A 299 -7.57 -29.52 3.03
CA HIS A 299 -8.16 -29.61 4.38
C HIS A 299 -7.15 -29.29 5.48
N ASP A 300 -5.90 -29.80 5.38
CA ASP A 300 -4.86 -29.49 6.37
C ASP A 300 -4.48 -28.01 6.32
N ASP A 301 -4.32 -27.42 5.14
CA ASP A 301 -4.04 -25.99 4.95
C ASP A 301 -5.15 -25.14 5.56
N SER A 302 -6.42 -25.49 5.33
CA SER A 302 -7.58 -24.79 5.89
C SER A 302 -7.59 -24.85 7.43
N ARG A 303 -7.27 -26.01 8.02
CA ARG A 303 -7.16 -26.18 9.47
C ARG A 303 -6.05 -25.29 10.03
N ARG A 304 -4.84 -25.33 9.44
CA ARG A 304 -3.68 -24.53 9.84
C ARG A 304 -3.95 -23.03 9.68
N ALA A 305 -4.66 -22.64 8.61
CA ALA A 305 -5.06 -21.25 8.40
C ALA A 305 -6.01 -20.76 9.52
N ARG A 306 -7.04 -21.54 9.86
CA ARG A 306 -7.94 -21.22 10.99
C ARG A 306 -7.19 -21.06 12.31
N GLU A 307 -6.23 -21.95 12.60
CA GLU A 307 -5.39 -21.85 13.79
C GLU A 307 -4.52 -20.60 13.81
N ALA A 308 -3.91 -20.23 12.68
CA ALA A 308 -3.10 -19.01 12.55
C ALA A 308 -3.96 -17.74 12.73
N LEU A 309 -5.14 -17.70 12.12
CA LEU A 309 -6.08 -16.57 12.21
C LEU A 309 -6.63 -16.40 13.64
N ALA A 310 -6.92 -17.50 14.31
CA ALA A 310 -7.36 -17.46 15.72
C ALA A 310 -6.28 -16.89 16.66
N ARG A 311 -5.00 -17.24 16.42
CA ARG A 311 -3.87 -16.69 17.20
C ARG A 311 -3.62 -15.21 16.94
N ALA A 312 -3.80 -14.76 15.70
CA ALA A 312 -3.57 -13.36 15.31
C ALA A 312 -4.63 -12.37 15.85
N GLY A 313 -5.77 -12.86 16.36
CA GLY A 313 -6.89 -12.00 16.75
C GLY A 313 -7.55 -11.29 15.55
N ASP A 314 -8.39 -10.29 15.81
CA ASP A 314 -9.12 -9.55 14.75
C ASP A 314 -8.27 -8.38 14.20
N VAL A 315 -7.13 -8.69 13.58
CA VAL A 315 -6.29 -7.70 12.92
C VAL A 315 -6.67 -7.55 11.44
N PHE A 316 -6.76 -6.30 10.98
CA PHE A 316 -7.04 -5.95 9.58
C PHE A 316 -6.42 -4.59 9.23
N PRO A 317 -6.07 -4.32 7.95
CA PRO A 317 -5.60 -3.00 7.53
C PRO A 317 -6.62 -1.90 7.85
N PRO A 318 -6.17 -0.69 8.18
CA PRO A 318 -7.04 0.44 8.51
C PRO A 318 -7.55 1.13 7.23
N ILE A 319 -8.44 0.48 6.49
CA ILE A 319 -8.95 0.91 5.18
C ILE A 319 -10.47 0.89 5.12
#